data_e03f192a7bd795948a474baed5d1a4eb
#
_entry.id   e03f192a7bd795948a474baed5d1a4eb
#
_cell.length_a   1.000
_cell.length_b   1.000
_cell.length_c   1.000
_cell.angle_alpha   90.00
_cell.angle_beta   90.00
_cell.angle_gamma   90.00
#
_symmetry.space_group_name_H-M   'P 1'
#
loop_
_entity.id
_entity.type
_entity.pdbx_description
1 polymer ?
#
loop_
_entity_poly.entity_id
_entity_poly.type
_entity_poly.pdbx_seq_one_letter_code
_entity_poly.pdbx_strand_id
1 'polypeptide(L)'
;EYLVRRGTMLSWQEASDLLLPAVKTIRLFHQDGMLHRGLSADTLFVTPQGMIKIGGFSISAVRAARTELAAELFPGYSAPEQYSPVSPHGTWTDVYAICALFYTVLTGQRPPEALIRSEEKQLMPPRERNETVPPFVSDAILRGLALDSQQRIQDMDALLGSLTGI
;
A
#
# COMPACT_ATOMS: atom_id res chain seq x y z
N GLU A 1 5.20 -1.34 -12.33
CA GLU A 1 4.55 -1.17 -13.65
C GLU A 1 4.58 -2.47 -14.48
N TYR A 2 5.71 -3.19 -14.57
CA TYR A 2 5.84 -4.40 -15.38
C TYR A 2 4.85 -5.52 -14.98
N LEU A 3 4.68 -5.80 -13.68
CA LEU A 3 3.74 -6.80 -13.19
C LEU A 3 2.28 -6.35 -13.36
N VAL A 4 2.02 -5.07 -13.13
CA VAL A 4 0.67 -4.49 -13.27
C VAL A 4 0.21 -4.43 -14.74
N ARG A 5 1.12 -4.09 -15.66
CA ARG A 5 0.80 -4.03 -17.11
C ARG A 5 0.47 -5.38 -17.72
N ARG A 6 1.00 -6.48 -17.17
CA ARG A 6 0.69 -7.84 -17.65
C ARG A 6 -0.67 -8.36 -17.21
N GLY A 7 -1.32 -7.72 -16.23
CA GLY A 7 -2.56 -8.24 -15.64
C GLY A 7 -2.37 -9.62 -15.00
N THR A 8 -1.15 -10.00 -14.72
CA THR A 8 -0.80 -11.30 -14.14
C THR A 8 -1.02 -11.22 -12.64
N MET A 9 -1.90 -12.04 -12.11
CA MET A 9 -2.07 -12.21 -10.67
C MET A 9 -0.92 -13.07 -10.13
N LEU A 10 -0.33 -12.63 -9.02
CA LEU A 10 0.61 -13.42 -8.24
C LEU A 10 -0.14 -14.30 -7.25
N SER A 11 0.37 -15.50 -6.99
CA SER A 11 -0.07 -16.27 -5.82
C SER A 11 0.27 -15.53 -4.53
N TRP A 12 -0.39 -15.88 -3.41
CA TRP A 12 -0.03 -15.28 -2.11
C TRP A 12 1.45 -15.49 -1.78
N GLN A 13 2.01 -16.66 -2.05
CA GLN A 13 3.42 -16.94 -1.79
C GLN A 13 4.33 -15.99 -2.58
N GLU A 14 4.11 -15.84 -3.88
CA GLU A 14 4.89 -14.92 -4.72
C GLU A 14 4.74 -13.48 -4.29
N ALA A 15 3.52 -13.03 -3.96
CA ALA A 15 3.25 -11.67 -3.50
C ALA A 15 3.90 -11.39 -2.14
N SER A 16 3.88 -12.36 -1.22
CA SER A 16 4.52 -12.25 0.09
C SER A 16 6.05 -12.19 -0.03
N ASP A 17 6.64 -13.06 -0.81
CA ASP A 17 8.08 -13.07 -1.05
C ASP A 17 8.57 -11.75 -1.67
N LEU A 18 7.75 -11.16 -2.54
CA LEU A 18 8.05 -9.90 -3.20
C LEU A 18 7.86 -8.70 -2.27
N LEU A 19 6.72 -8.57 -1.57
CA LEU A 19 6.32 -7.34 -0.90
C LEU A 19 6.64 -7.31 0.60
N LEU A 20 6.75 -8.43 1.32
CA LEU A 20 7.10 -8.40 2.75
C LEU A 20 8.46 -7.77 3.03
N PRO A 21 9.50 -7.91 2.18
CA PRO A 21 10.73 -7.14 2.34
C PRO A 21 10.51 -5.63 2.30
N ALA A 22 9.61 -5.13 1.42
CA ALA A 22 9.25 -3.71 1.38
C ALA A 22 8.54 -3.26 2.67
N VAL A 23 7.60 -4.06 3.18
CA VAL A 23 6.92 -3.79 4.46
C VAL A 23 7.93 -3.64 5.60
N LYS A 24 8.89 -4.58 5.70
CA LYS A 24 9.96 -4.56 6.70
C LYS A 24 10.86 -3.32 6.55
N THR A 25 11.15 -2.91 5.33
CA THR A 25 11.95 -1.70 5.06
C THR A 25 11.21 -0.44 5.48
N ILE A 26 9.93 -0.29 5.11
CA ILE A 26 9.13 0.88 5.53
C ILE A 26 8.94 0.92 7.05
N ARG A 27 8.79 -0.24 7.70
CA ARG A 27 8.80 -0.33 9.17
C ARG A 27 10.02 0.34 9.79
N LEU A 28 11.22 0.08 9.27
CA LEU A 28 12.46 0.70 9.77
C LEU A 28 12.43 2.22 9.60
N PHE A 29 11.95 2.73 8.45
CA PHE A 29 11.77 4.16 8.25
C PHE A 29 10.79 4.78 9.24
N HIS A 30 9.69 4.09 9.54
CA HIS A 30 8.72 4.55 10.54
C HIS A 30 9.33 4.63 11.95
N GLN A 31 10.22 3.70 12.32
CA GLN A 31 10.93 3.72 13.61
C GLN A 31 11.84 4.95 13.73
N ASP A 32 12.39 5.43 12.61
CA ASP A 32 13.19 6.66 12.54
C ASP A 32 12.31 7.94 12.34
N GLY A 33 11.00 7.82 12.48
CA GLY A 33 10.05 8.93 12.32
C GLY A 33 9.82 9.40 10.89
N MET A 34 10.24 8.62 9.89
CA MET A 34 10.09 8.97 8.49
C MET A 34 8.87 8.28 7.87
N LEU A 35 8.05 9.03 7.13
CA LEU A 35 6.94 8.51 6.33
C LEU A 35 7.31 8.59 4.85
N HIS A 36 6.97 7.56 4.08
CA HIS A 36 7.23 7.55 2.64
C HIS A 36 6.22 8.39 1.84
N ARG A 37 4.91 8.21 2.08
CA ARG A 37 3.77 8.94 1.48
C ARG A 37 3.65 8.88 -0.05
N GLY A 38 4.43 8.07 -0.71
CA GLY A 38 4.46 7.97 -2.19
C GLY A 38 4.70 6.56 -2.68
N LEU A 39 4.34 5.54 -1.87
CA LEU A 39 4.43 4.15 -2.28
C LEU A 39 3.38 3.86 -3.36
N SER A 40 3.84 3.28 -4.46
CA SER A 40 2.99 2.93 -5.61
C SER A 40 3.72 1.94 -6.51
N ALA A 41 3.05 1.43 -7.52
CA ALA A 41 3.70 0.61 -8.55
C ALA A 41 4.76 1.38 -9.37
N ASP A 42 4.72 2.71 -9.35
CA ASP A 42 5.68 3.57 -10.06
C ASP A 42 6.93 3.86 -9.23
N THR A 43 6.86 3.67 -7.92
CA THR A 43 7.99 3.92 -6.99
C THR A 43 8.64 2.65 -6.46
N LEU A 44 8.09 1.47 -6.75
CA LEU A 44 8.69 0.18 -6.45
C LEU A 44 9.28 -0.46 -7.71
N PHE A 45 10.53 -0.89 -7.62
CA PHE A 45 11.27 -1.49 -8.72
C PHE A 45 11.67 -2.93 -8.36
N VAL A 46 11.41 -3.86 -9.25
CA VAL A 46 11.86 -5.25 -9.10
C VAL A 46 13.17 -5.40 -9.88
N THR A 47 14.22 -5.85 -9.21
CA THR A 47 15.52 -6.13 -9.85
C THR A 47 15.45 -7.44 -10.66
N PRO A 48 16.42 -7.66 -11.59
CA PRO A 48 16.53 -8.94 -12.30
C PRO A 48 16.66 -10.16 -11.37
N GLN A 49 17.16 -9.96 -10.14
CA GLN A 49 17.28 -10.99 -9.10
C GLN A 49 16.00 -11.18 -8.28
N GLY A 50 14.90 -10.50 -8.64
CA GLY A 50 13.62 -10.59 -7.95
C GLY A 50 13.52 -9.78 -6.65
N MET A 51 14.53 -8.96 -6.33
CA MET A 51 14.49 -8.11 -5.14
C MET A 51 13.71 -6.82 -5.41
N ILE A 52 13.00 -6.33 -4.39
CA ILE A 52 12.29 -5.05 -4.47
C ILE A 52 13.20 -3.91 -4.01
N LYS A 53 13.17 -2.80 -4.76
CA LYS A 53 13.79 -1.53 -4.39
C LYS A 53 12.71 -0.47 -4.30
N ILE A 54 12.77 0.33 -3.24
CA ILE A 54 11.83 1.42 -2.98
C ILE A 54 12.51 2.71 -3.40
N GLY A 55 11.88 3.44 -4.33
CA GLY A 55 12.28 4.78 -4.76
C GLY A 55 11.28 5.84 -4.27
N GLY A 56 11.49 7.09 -4.68
CA GLY A 56 10.55 8.19 -4.38
C GLY A 56 10.73 8.85 -3.01
N PHE A 57 11.78 8.55 -2.26
CA PHE A 57 12.06 9.20 -0.97
C PHE A 57 12.29 10.72 -1.07
N SER A 58 12.81 11.21 -2.17
CA SER A 58 12.99 12.65 -2.43
C SER A 58 11.66 13.41 -2.42
N ILE A 59 10.59 12.79 -2.89
CA ILE A 59 9.23 13.34 -2.89
C ILE A 59 8.73 13.48 -1.44
N SER A 60 9.03 12.51 -0.60
CA SER A 60 8.68 12.52 0.82
C SER A 60 9.37 13.68 1.59
N ALA A 61 10.65 13.92 1.32
CA ALA A 61 11.40 15.02 1.94
C ALA A 61 10.85 16.40 1.53
N VAL A 62 10.50 16.58 0.26
CA VAL A 62 9.89 17.80 -0.25
C VAL A 62 8.52 18.06 0.40
N ARG A 63 7.72 17.03 0.60
CA ARG A 63 6.42 17.13 1.29
C ARG A 63 6.55 17.49 2.78
N ALA A 64 7.60 17.01 3.44
CA ALA A 64 7.88 17.34 4.84
C ALA A 64 8.29 18.80 5.04
N ALA A 65 8.87 19.44 4.02
CA ALA A 65 9.41 20.81 4.08
C ALA A 65 8.34 21.92 4.01
N ARG A 66 7.04 21.62 4.08
CA ARG A 66 5.93 22.58 3.95
C ARG A 66 6.06 23.48 2.70
N THR A 67 6.49 22.92 1.60
CA THR A 67 6.58 23.63 0.32
C THR A 67 5.18 23.77 -0.29
N GLU A 68 4.94 24.82 -1.08
CA GLU A 68 3.71 25.03 -1.86
C GLU A 68 3.56 24.02 -3.03
N LEU A 69 4.49 23.07 -3.16
CA LEU A 69 4.43 22.03 -4.18
C LEU A 69 3.26 21.09 -3.88
N ALA A 70 2.39 20.92 -4.87
CA ALA A 70 1.30 19.97 -4.81
C ALA A 70 1.82 18.57 -4.47
N ALA A 71 1.13 17.86 -3.59
CA ALA A 71 1.44 16.47 -3.30
C ALA A 71 1.33 15.65 -4.60
N GLU A 72 2.37 14.88 -4.93
CA GLU A 72 2.23 13.89 -5.98
C GLU A 72 1.33 12.76 -5.48
N LEU A 73 0.23 12.54 -6.18
CA LEU A 73 -0.77 11.55 -5.84
C LEU A 73 -0.71 10.42 -6.86
N PHE A 74 -0.81 9.20 -6.36
CA PHE A 74 -0.82 7.98 -7.16
C PHE A 74 -2.22 7.36 -7.10
N PRO A 75 -3.05 7.51 -8.15
CA PRO A 75 -4.42 7.00 -8.16
C PRO A 75 -4.49 5.51 -7.80
N GLY A 76 -5.33 5.19 -6.82
CA GLY A 76 -5.49 3.85 -6.28
C GLY A 76 -4.50 3.45 -5.18
N TYR A 77 -3.36 4.16 -5.03
CA TYR A 77 -2.35 3.91 -4.00
C TYR A 77 -2.34 4.98 -2.91
N SER A 78 -2.65 6.23 -3.25
CA SER A 78 -2.72 7.33 -2.28
C SER A 78 -3.94 7.20 -1.39
N ALA A 79 -3.71 7.32 -0.08
CA ALA A 79 -4.75 7.26 0.94
C ALA A 79 -5.66 8.51 0.89
N PRO A 80 -6.92 8.43 1.37
CA PRO A 80 -7.88 9.55 1.32
C PRO A 80 -7.34 10.85 1.92
N GLU A 81 -6.63 10.77 3.05
CA GLU A 81 -6.06 11.93 3.74
C GLU A 81 -5.01 12.67 2.91
N GLN A 82 -4.38 12.03 1.92
CA GLN A 82 -3.38 12.67 1.06
C GLN A 82 -3.98 13.66 0.06
N TYR A 83 -5.28 13.58 -0.17
CA TYR A 83 -6.02 14.51 -1.04
C TYR A 83 -6.43 15.80 -0.33
N SER A 84 -6.21 15.90 0.97
CA SER A 84 -6.53 17.07 1.80
C SER A 84 -5.26 17.68 2.39
N PRO A 85 -5.02 18.99 2.21
CA PRO A 85 -3.82 19.65 2.76
C PRO A 85 -3.87 19.79 4.30
N VAL A 86 -5.04 19.58 4.91
CA VAL A 86 -5.24 19.75 6.36
C VAL A 86 -5.35 18.43 7.12
N SER A 87 -5.47 17.31 6.42
CA SER A 87 -5.59 16.01 7.06
C SER A 87 -4.23 15.52 7.58
N PRO A 88 -4.18 14.96 8.80
CA PRO A 88 -2.93 14.42 9.32
C PRO A 88 -2.51 13.17 8.57
N HIS A 89 -1.22 13.06 8.30
CA HIS A 89 -0.60 11.84 7.75
C HIS A 89 0.15 11.11 8.87
N GLY A 90 0.17 9.78 8.80
CA GLY A 90 0.88 8.94 9.75
C GLY A 90 1.33 7.62 9.12
N THR A 91 1.78 6.70 9.94
CA THR A 91 2.20 5.36 9.51
C THR A 91 1.09 4.62 8.77
N TRP A 92 -0.16 4.86 9.14
CA TRP A 92 -1.36 4.34 8.47
C TRP A 92 -1.51 4.80 7.01
N THR A 93 -0.92 5.93 6.63
CA THR A 93 -0.92 6.42 5.24
C THR A 93 -0.10 5.49 4.34
N ASP A 94 1.07 5.08 4.80
CA ASP A 94 1.91 4.12 4.08
C ASP A 94 1.34 2.69 4.14
N VAL A 95 0.63 2.33 5.23
CA VAL A 95 -0.10 1.06 5.31
C VAL A 95 -1.14 0.95 4.19
N TYR A 96 -1.91 2.03 3.93
CA TYR A 96 -2.88 2.04 2.83
C TYR A 96 -2.19 1.74 1.50
N ALA A 97 -1.10 2.42 1.20
CA ALA A 97 -0.38 2.25 -0.07
C ALA A 97 0.22 0.84 -0.23
N ILE A 98 0.79 0.25 0.83
CA ILE A 98 1.27 -1.13 0.83
C ILE A 98 0.12 -2.12 0.60
N CYS A 99 -1.01 -1.94 1.26
CA CYS A 99 -2.19 -2.79 1.05
C CYS A 99 -2.76 -2.64 -0.38
N ALA A 100 -2.69 -1.45 -0.96
CA ALA A 100 -3.04 -1.23 -2.36
C ALA A 100 -2.09 -1.96 -3.33
N LEU A 101 -0.79 -2.04 -3.00
CA LEU A 101 0.18 -2.83 -3.76
C LEU A 101 -0.11 -4.33 -3.67
N PHE A 102 -0.36 -4.87 -2.47
CA PHE A 102 -0.79 -6.26 -2.31
C PHE A 102 -2.08 -6.54 -3.08
N TYR A 103 -3.08 -5.68 -2.93
CA TYR A 103 -4.34 -5.81 -3.66
C TYR A 103 -4.08 -5.89 -5.17
N THR A 104 -3.25 -4.99 -5.70
CA THR A 104 -2.94 -4.90 -7.12
C THR A 104 -2.27 -6.17 -7.66
N VAL A 105 -1.24 -6.68 -6.98
CA VAL A 105 -0.50 -7.86 -7.48
C VAL A 105 -1.30 -9.16 -7.29
N LEU A 106 -2.17 -9.22 -6.28
CA LEU A 106 -3.01 -10.39 -6.00
C LEU A 106 -4.26 -10.47 -6.88
N THR A 107 -4.81 -9.33 -7.29
CA THR A 107 -6.05 -9.28 -8.08
C THR A 107 -5.81 -8.94 -9.56
N GLY A 108 -4.60 -8.50 -9.92
CA GLY A 108 -4.28 -7.99 -11.26
C GLY A 108 -4.89 -6.61 -11.55
N GLN A 109 -5.53 -5.98 -10.56
CA GLN A 109 -6.20 -4.68 -10.70
C GLN A 109 -5.88 -3.80 -9.49
N ARG A 110 -5.48 -2.55 -9.75
CA ARG A 110 -5.35 -1.58 -8.65
C ARG A 110 -6.70 -1.24 -8.04
N PRO A 111 -6.78 -0.91 -6.76
CA PRO A 111 -8.01 -0.39 -6.16
C PRO A 111 -8.47 0.87 -6.91
N PRO A 112 -9.78 1.16 -6.96
CA PRO A 112 -10.26 2.46 -7.38
C PRO A 112 -9.65 3.56 -6.50
N GLU A 113 -9.51 4.77 -7.08
CA GLU A 113 -9.00 5.93 -6.37
C GLU A 113 -9.83 6.22 -5.11
N ALA A 114 -9.16 6.59 -4.01
CA ALA A 114 -9.80 6.72 -2.70
C ALA A 114 -11.01 7.68 -2.70
N LEU A 115 -10.92 8.78 -3.47
CA LEU A 115 -12.01 9.78 -3.53
C LEU A 115 -13.27 9.29 -4.25
N ILE A 116 -13.17 8.29 -5.13
CA ILE A 116 -14.34 7.74 -5.83
C ILE A 116 -14.90 6.50 -5.15
N ARG A 117 -14.24 6.03 -4.09
CA ARG A 117 -14.75 4.94 -3.25
C ARG A 117 -15.76 5.47 -2.25
N SER A 118 -16.77 4.67 -1.94
CA SER A 118 -17.71 4.93 -0.84
C SER A 118 -17.75 3.72 0.09
N GLU A 119 -18.12 3.93 1.34
CA GLU A 119 -18.30 2.85 2.30
C GLU A 119 -19.38 1.86 1.89
N GLU A 120 -20.38 2.32 1.14
CA GLU A 120 -21.46 1.49 0.60
C GLU A 120 -20.99 0.54 -0.50
N LYS A 121 -19.93 0.91 -1.22
CA LYS A 121 -19.36 0.13 -2.32
C LYS A 121 -18.04 -0.49 -1.88
N GLN A 122 -18.14 -1.58 -1.15
CA GLN A 122 -16.98 -2.30 -0.65
C GLN A 122 -16.09 -2.80 -1.79
N LEU A 123 -14.77 -2.85 -1.53
CA LEU A 123 -13.84 -3.51 -2.43
C LEU A 123 -14.11 -5.02 -2.47
N MET A 124 -13.99 -5.61 -3.65
CA MET A 124 -14.00 -7.05 -3.78
C MET A 124 -12.84 -7.65 -2.97
N PRO A 125 -13.10 -8.60 -2.06
CA PRO A 125 -12.06 -9.27 -1.33
C PRO A 125 -11.02 -9.92 -2.27
N PRO A 126 -9.71 -9.76 -2.06
CA PRO A 126 -8.69 -10.38 -2.90
C PRO A 126 -8.87 -11.88 -3.10
N ARG A 127 -9.30 -12.60 -2.07
CA ARG A 127 -9.53 -14.05 -2.12
C ARG A 127 -10.67 -14.48 -3.07
N GLU A 128 -11.63 -13.62 -3.34
CA GLU A 128 -12.72 -13.93 -4.30
C GLU A 128 -12.21 -13.97 -5.74
N ARG A 129 -11.10 -13.31 -6.01
CA ARG A 129 -10.45 -13.29 -7.31
C ARG A 129 -9.26 -14.23 -7.40
N ASN A 130 -8.65 -14.53 -6.25
CA ASN A 130 -7.43 -15.32 -6.15
C ASN A 130 -7.53 -16.26 -4.95
N GLU A 131 -7.85 -17.52 -5.20
CA GLU A 131 -8.05 -18.54 -4.18
C GLU A 131 -6.79 -18.90 -3.39
N THR A 132 -5.60 -18.52 -3.87
CA THR A 132 -4.35 -18.71 -3.13
C THR A 132 -4.23 -17.78 -1.92
N VAL A 133 -5.06 -16.72 -1.86
CA VAL A 133 -5.03 -15.74 -0.79
C VAL A 133 -5.75 -16.29 0.44
N PRO A 134 -5.06 -16.47 1.59
CA PRO A 134 -5.71 -16.90 2.83
C PRO A 134 -6.79 -15.90 3.27
N PRO A 135 -7.88 -16.34 3.92
CA PRO A 135 -8.93 -15.46 4.42
C PRO A 135 -8.40 -14.31 5.26
N PHE A 136 -7.54 -14.59 6.24
CA PHE A 136 -7.00 -13.57 7.14
C PHE A 136 -6.13 -12.53 6.42
N VAL A 137 -5.43 -12.92 5.34
CA VAL A 137 -4.66 -11.99 4.50
C VAL A 137 -5.59 -11.07 3.72
N SER A 138 -6.65 -11.65 3.11
CA SER A 138 -7.66 -10.88 2.40
C SER A 138 -8.30 -9.83 3.30
N ASP A 139 -8.66 -10.21 4.52
CA ASP A 139 -9.26 -9.32 5.51
C ASP A 139 -8.26 -8.24 5.98
N ALA A 140 -6.99 -8.60 6.19
CA ALA A 140 -5.94 -7.65 6.54
C ALA A 140 -5.75 -6.59 5.45
N ILE A 141 -5.72 -7.00 4.17
CA ILE A 141 -5.60 -6.07 3.04
C ILE A 141 -6.79 -5.12 3.00
N LEU A 142 -8.02 -5.62 3.15
CA LEU A 142 -9.22 -4.77 3.16
C LEU A 142 -9.23 -3.78 4.33
N ARG A 143 -8.81 -4.22 5.53
CA ARG A 143 -8.65 -3.34 6.70
C ARG A 143 -7.57 -2.28 6.47
N GLY A 144 -6.46 -2.63 5.82
CA GLY A 144 -5.43 -1.68 5.44
C GLY A 144 -5.90 -0.67 4.39
N LEU A 145 -6.93 -1.01 3.60
CA LEU A 145 -7.56 -0.16 2.60
C LEU A 145 -8.82 0.57 3.11
N ALA A 146 -9.08 0.56 4.43
CA ALA A 146 -10.18 1.33 5.01
C ALA A 146 -10.03 2.83 4.67
N LEU A 147 -11.15 3.49 4.30
CA LEU A 147 -11.15 4.92 3.97
C LEU A 147 -10.95 5.77 5.22
N ASP A 148 -11.62 5.40 6.31
CA ASP A 148 -11.38 5.99 7.61
C ASP A 148 -10.03 5.51 8.17
N SER A 149 -9.10 6.45 8.38
CA SER A 149 -7.77 6.15 8.91
C SER A 149 -7.81 5.53 10.31
N GLN A 150 -8.84 5.80 11.12
CA GLN A 150 -8.99 5.22 12.46
C GLN A 150 -9.41 3.74 12.44
N GLN A 151 -10.09 3.31 11.39
CA GLN A 151 -10.47 1.90 11.19
C GLN A 151 -9.38 1.10 10.49
N ARG A 152 -8.35 1.78 9.98
CA ARG A 152 -7.24 1.17 9.26
C ARG A 152 -6.23 0.54 10.21
N ILE A 153 -5.47 -0.45 9.75
CA ILE A 153 -4.27 -0.94 10.42
C ILE A 153 -3.30 0.25 10.58
N GLN A 154 -2.80 0.48 11.80
CA GLN A 154 -2.15 1.73 12.18
C GLN A 154 -0.66 1.79 11.81
N ASP A 155 0.02 0.65 11.76
CA ASP A 155 1.46 0.60 11.51
C ASP A 155 1.89 -0.69 10.80
N MET A 156 3.16 -0.76 10.44
CA MET A 156 3.73 -1.91 9.72
C MET A 156 3.91 -3.14 10.61
N ASP A 157 4.02 -3.01 11.94
CA ASP A 157 4.08 -4.15 12.86
C ASP A 157 2.72 -4.86 12.91
N ALA A 158 1.66 -4.10 13.09
CA ALA A 158 0.29 -4.62 13.06
C ALA A 158 -0.07 -5.22 11.69
N LEU A 159 0.42 -4.61 10.59
CA LEU A 159 0.23 -5.15 9.25
C LEU A 159 0.97 -6.48 9.09
N LEU A 160 2.25 -6.55 9.47
CA LEU A 160 3.04 -7.78 9.41
C LEU A 160 2.38 -8.91 10.19
N GLY A 161 1.96 -8.67 11.43
CA GLY A 161 1.23 -9.64 12.24
C GLY A 161 -0.04 -10.14 11.54
N SER A 162 -0.83 -9.21 10.99
CA SER A 162 -2.07 -9.54 10.27
C SER A 162 -1.83 -10.33 8.97
N LEU A 163 -0.71 -10.10 8.28
CA LEU A 163 -0.36 -10.81 7.04
C LEU A 163 0.31 -12.18 7.28
N THR A 164 0.89 -12.40 8.46
CA THR A 164 1.58 -13.65 8.81
C THR A 164 0.77 -14.57 9.71
N GLY A 165 -0.35 -14.08 10.25
CA GLY A 165 -1.21 -14.85 11.14
C GLY A 165 -0.63 -15.07 12.55
N ILE A 166 0.26 -14.18 12.99
CA ILE A 166 0.92 -14.21 14.30
C ILE A 166 0.37 -13.11 15.19
#